data_4d1f39e1692b08c52de67cdbc1b50ef6
#
_entry.id   4d1f39e1692b08c52de67cdbc1b50ef6
#
_cell.length_a   1.000
_cell.length_b   1.000
_cell.length_c   1.000
_cell.angle_alpha   90.00
_cell.angle_beta   90.00
_cell.angle_gamma   90.00
#
_symmetry.space_group_name_H-M   'P 1'
#
loop_
_entity.id
_entity.type
_entity.pdbx_description
1 polymer ?
#
loop_
_entity_poly.entity_id
_entity_poly.type
_entity_poly.pdbx_seq_one_letter_code
_entity_poly.pdbx_strand_id
1 'polypeptide(L)'
;GAGVVVLMSASMAIEMGVPVYGVVAMSGTATDKEGRSVPAPGKGVLTSARERASGGSPHLQVLDVEYRRRQLRKRQTQIDEWAREERALLSTDSTQTSESLEFINTEAARQHRDALDSWGTEFWKQNPHISPLRGSLSVWNLTVDDIGVASFHGTSTKANDPNESRILNLQLSHLNRTRGNVIPAVCQKHLTGHPKGPASMWMLNGVLQTLRSGVIPGNKNADNIDQELKECEHVVFPSRALRTPGVKAGLLKSFGFGQVGAECLVVHADCLLGVLSEQQLSEYRGKLEKRERRAYRYWHNTLTGVHPFVQVKTSPPYASSSSESTYLDPHFRLPKMY
;
A
#
# COMPACT_ATOMS: atom_id res chain seq x y z
N GLY A 1 5.13 -10.52 21.24
CA GLY A 1 4.51 -11.11 20.04
C GLY A 1 5.40 -10.89 18.81
N ALA A 2 5.17 -11.69 17.80
CA ALA A 2 5.85 -11.60 16.51
C ALA A 2 4.79 -11.54 15.38
N GLY A 3 5.15 -10.94 14.26
CA GLY A 3 4.32 -10.90 13.08
C GLY A 3 5.20 -10.93 11.83
N VAL A 4 4.76 -11.68 10.83
CA VAL A 4 5.41 -11.77 9.52
C VAL A 4 4.40 -11.42 8.44
N VAL A 5 4.78 -10.52 7.55
CA VAL A 5 4.01 -10.17 6.36
C VAL A 5 4.91 -10.36 5.15
N VAL A 6 4.40 -11.06 4.15
CA VAL A 6 5.11 -11.24 2.88
C VAL A 6 4.64 -10.15 1.92
N LEU A 7 5.55 -9.29 1.50
CA LEU A 7 5.33 -8.25 0.50
C LEU A 7 6.06 -8.63 -0.78
N MET A 8 5.42 -8.43 -1.92
CA MET A 8 6.02 -8.64 -3.23
C MET A 8 5.41 -7.69 -4.26
N SER A 9 6.04 -7.55 -5.42
CA SER A 9 5.46 -6.79 -6.51
C SER A 9 4.18 -7.46 -7.03
N ALA A 10 3.24 -6.65 -7.52
CA ALA A 10 1.99 -7.15 -8.08
C ALA A 10 2.23 -8.13 -9.24
N SER A 11 3.19 -7.82 -10.13
CA SER A 11 3.57 -8.70 -11.23
C SER A 11 4.02 -10.08 -10.74
N MET A 12 4.93 -10.12 -9.76
CA MET A 12 5.39 -11.37 -9.16
C MET A 12 4.26 -12.16 -8.50
N ALA A 13 3.38 -11.47 -7.77
CA ALA A 13 2.23 -12.12 -7.10
C ALA A 13 1.30 -12.81 -8.12
N ILE A 14 1.00 -12.12 -9.21
CA ILE A 14 0.16 -12.65 -10.30
C ILE A 14 0.88 -13.78 -11.04
N GLU A 15 2.14 -13.59 -11.40
CA GLU A 15 2.94 -14.61 -12.09
C GLU A 15 3.06 -15.90 -11.27
N MET A 16 3.30 -15.77 -9.97
CA MET A 16 3.42 -16.92 -9.06
C MET A 16 2.08 -17.52 -8.67
N GLY A 17 0.95 -16.84 -8.86
CA GLY A 17 -0.36 -17.28 -8.41
C GLY A 17 -0.45 -17.41 -6.90
N VAL A 18 0.10 -16.46 -6.14
CA VAL A 18 -0.04 -16.43 -4.68
C VAL A 18 -1.31 -15.70 -4.28
N PRO A 19 -1.95 -16.03 -3.13
CA PRO A 19 -3.12 -15.32 -2.67
C PRO A 19 -2.77 -13.86 -2.33
N VAL A 20 -3.51 -12.92 -2.93
CA VAL A 20 -3.40 -11.49 -2.64
C VAL A 20 -4.51 -11.12 -1.66
N TYR A 21 -4.14 -10.66 -0.46
CA TYR A 21 -5.08 -10.28 0.59
C TYR A 21 -5.42 -8.79 0.57
N GLY A 22 -4.57 -7.98 -0.05
CA GLY A 22 -4.74 -6.54 -0.22
C GLY A 22 -3.52 -5.95 -0.91
N VAL A 23 -3.62 -4.69 -1.32
CA VAL A 23 -2.53 -3.96 -1.98
C VAL A 23 -2.15 -2.76 -1.12
N VAL A 24 -0.87 -2.66 -0.78
CA VAL A 24 -0.33 -1.46 -0.14
C VAL A 24 -0.26 -0.36 -1.18
N ALA A 25 -1.22 0.56 -1.13
CA ALA A 25 -1.33 1.66 -2.08
C ALA A 25 -0.44 2.85 -1.71
N MET A 26 -0.21 3.05 -0.41
CA MET A 26 0.67 4.10 0.11
C MET A 26 1.24 3.66 1.45
N SER A 27 2.48 4.02 1.71
CA SER A 27 3.07 4.00 3.04
C SER A 27 3.93 5.25 3.22
N GLY A 28 3.91 5.79 4.43
CA GLY A 28 4.70 6.96 4.76
C GLY A 28 5.01 7.03 6.25
N THR A 29 6.15 7.62 6.56
CA THR A 29 6.56 7.96 7.91
C THR A 29 6.89 9.44 7.97
N ALA A 30 6.56 10.09 9.07
CA ALA A 30 6.87 11.48 9.29
C ALA A 30 7.20 11.73 10.76
N THR A 31 8.09 12.68 11.03
CA THR A 31 8.42 13.13 12.39
C THR A 31 7.75 14.47 12.68
N ASP A 32 7.36 14.66 13.93
CA ASP A 32 6.80 15.93 14.40
C ASP A 32 7.89 16.97 14.72
N LYS A 33 9.18 16.56 14.72
CA LYS A 33 10.36 17.42 14.94
C LYS A 33 10.43 18.09 16.33
N GLU A 34 9.74 17.54 17.33
CA GLU A 34 9.71 18.15 18.68
C GLU A 34 10.75 17.57 19.65
N GLY A 35 11.48 16.53 19.26
CA GLY A 35 12.61 15.97 19.98
C GLY A 35 12.30 15.37 21.37
N ARG A 36 11.06 14.99 21.64
CA ARG A 36 10.61 14.43 22.92
C ARG A 36 10.38 12.92 22.84
N SER A 37 10.56 12.25 23.98
CA SER A 37 10.28 10.80 24.11
C SER A 37 8.79 10.45 24.30
N VAL A 38 7.89 11.41 24.26
CA VAL A 38 6.45 11.21 24.37
C VAL A 38 5.86 10.79 23.02
N PRO A 39 4.67 10.17 22.99
CA PRO A 39 4.00 9.86 21.74
C PRO A 39 3.88 11.10 20.84
N ALA A 40 4.06 10.88 19.56
CA ALA A 40 3.98 11.95 18.56
C ALA A 40 2.58 12.57 18.55
N PRO A 41 2.44 13.91 18.55
CA PRO A 41 1.14 14.56 18.35
C PRO A 41 0.55 14.34 16.96
N GLY A 42 1.32 13.76 16.01
CA GLY A 42 0.83 13.35 14.69
C GLY A 42 0.83 14.45 13.64
N LYS A 43 1.39 15.62 13.92
CA LYS A 43 1.46 16.74 12.96
C LYS A 43 2.20 16.37 11.67
N GLY A 44 3.25 15.55 11.77
CA GLY A 44 4.00 15.06 10.62
C GLY A 44 3.13 14.21 9.67
N VAL A 45 2.27 13.37 10.21
CA VAL A 45 1.36 12.50 9.42
C VAL A 45 0.33 13.30 8.64
N LEU A 46 -0.03 14.53 9.07
CA LEU A 46 -0.89 15.42 8.29
C LEU A 46 -0.33 15.72 6.89
N THR A 47 0.99 15.57 6.70
CA THR A 47 1.63 15.79 5.39
C THR A 47 1.13 14.84 4.31
N SER A 48 0.63 13.66 4.66
CA SER A 48 0.03 12.71 3.70
C SER A 48 -1.26 13.22 3.05
N ALA A 49 -1.94 14.18 3.70
CA ALA A 49 -3.13 14.86 3.19
C ALA A 49 -2.85 16.32 2.74
N ARG A 50 -1.58 16.77 2.78
CA ARG A 50 -1.26 18.17 2.45
C ARG A 50 -1.40 18.43 0.96
N GLU A 51 -2.19 19.45 0.62
CA GLU A 51 -2.37 19.96 -0.74
C GLU A 51 -2.15 21.48 -0.75
N ARG A 52 -1.50 21.99 -1.78
CA ARG A 52 -1.48 23.44 -2.02
C ARG A 52 -2.80 23.85 -2.66
N ALA A 53 -3.33 24.99 -2.25
CA ALA A 53 -4.53 25.53 -2.88
C ALA A 53 -4.29 25.71 -4.39
N SER A 54 -5.15 25.11 -5.19
CA SER A 54 -5.16 25.34 -6.63
C SER A 54 -6.03 26.57 -6.88
N GLY A 55 -5.47 27.61 -7.47
CA GLY A 55 -6.18 28.87 -7.72
C GLY A 55 -7.31 28.79 -8.75
N GLY A 56 -8.07 27.70 -8.82
CA GLY A 56 -9.16 27.71 -9.76
C GLY A 56 -9.98 26.47 -10.07
N SER A 57 -9.62 25.27 -9.76
CA SER A 57 -10.52 24.13 -10.02
C SER A 57 -10.37 22.99 -9.04
N PRO A 58 -11.47 22.52 -8.41
CA PRO A 58 -11.43 21.36 -7.54
C PRO A 58 -11.27 20.02 -8.31
N HIS A 59 -11.41 20.04 -9.63
CA HIS A 59 -11.35 18.81 -10.45
C HIS A 59 -10.09 18.78 -11.31
N LEU A 60 -9.00 18.24 -10.76
CA LEU A 60 -7.82 17.97 -11.55
C LEU A 60 -8.07 16.72 -12.41
N GLN A 61 -8.12 16.90 -13.74
CA GLN A 61 -8.32 15.79 -14.69
C GLN A 61 -7.31 14.64 -14.47
N VAL A 62 -6.13 14.97 -13.96
CA VAL A 62 -5.10 13.97 -13.64
C VAL A 62 -5.50 13.00 -12.52
N LEU A 63 -6.56 13.28 -11.76
CA LEU A 63 -7.12 12.34 -10.79
C LEU A 63 -7.96 11.24 -11.46
N ASP A 64 -8.45 11.47 -12.69
CA ASP A 64 -9.16 10.46 -13.47
C ASP A 64 -8.18 9.40 -13.99
N VAL A 65 -8.39 8.16 -13.62
CA VAL A 65 -7.50 7.05 -13.98
C VAL A 65 -7.52 6.76 -15.47
N GLU A 66 -8.68 6.88 -16.13
CA GLU A 66 -8.79 6.64 -17.57
C GLU A 66 -8.14 7.76 -18.39
N TYR A 67 -8.25 9.00 -17.92
CA TYR A 67 -7.52 10.12 -18.51
C TYR A 67 -6.01 9.89 -18.44
N ARG A 68 -5.46 9.54 -17.26
CA ARG A 68 -4.03 9.24 -17.11
C ARG A 68 -3.58 8.10 -17.99
N ARG A 69 -4.33 6.99 -18.03
CA ARG A 69 -4.01 5.84 -18.88
C ARG A 69 -3.97 6.20 -20.37
N ARG A 70 -4.89 7.07 -20.83
CA ARG A 70 -4.87 7.55 -22.21
C ARG A 70 -3.64 8.43 -22.49
N GLN A 71 -3.31 9.36 -21.57
CA GLN A 71 -2.14 10.22 -21.72
C GLN A 71 -0.84 9.41 -21.68
N LEU A 72 -0.73 8.45 -20.78
CA LEU A 72 0.45 7.57 -20.71
C LEU A 72 0.64 6.78 -22.01
N ARG A 73 -0.39 6.10 -22.50
CA ARG A 73 -0.33 5.36 -23.77
C ARG A 73 0.06 6.26 -24.94
N LYS A 74 -0.59 7.42 -25.06
CA LYS A 74 -0.26 8.38 -26.11
C LYS A 74 1.21 8.78 -26.05
N ARG A 75 1.72 9.10 -24.86
CA ARG A 75 3.12 9.49 -24.72
C ARG A 75 4.08 8.35 -25.01
N GLN A 76 3.78 7.14 -24.56
CA GLN A 76 4.59 5.96 -24.85
C GLN A 76 4.65 5.70 -26.36
N THR A 77 3.53 5.75 -27.08
CA THR A 77 3.50 5.60 -28.55
C THR A 77 4.38 6.65 -29.23
N GLN A 78 4.29 7.92 -28.82
CA GLN A 78 5.14 8.99 -29.39
C GLN A 78 6.64 8.73 -29.18
N ILE A 79 7.01 8.21 -28.00
CA ILE A 79 8.41 7.88 -27.69
C ILE A 79 8.89 6.71 -28.57
N ASP A 80 8.06 5.68 -28.70
CA ASP A 80 8.39 4.50 -29.51
C ASP A 80 8.50 4.85 -31.02
N GLU A 81 7.62 5.73 -31.50
CA GLU A 81 7.66 6.26 -32.87
C GLU A 81 8.96 7.06 -33.11
N TRP A 82 9.25 8.02 -32.24
CA TRP A 82 10.49 8.77 -32.29
C TRP A 82 11.73 7.86 -32.31
N ALA A 83 11.81 6.92 -31.37
CA ALA A 83 12.95 6.01 -31.31
C ALA A 83 13.08 5.11 -32.52
N ARG A 84 11.97 4.77 -33.20
CA ARG A 84 11.94 4.00 -34.43
C ARG A 84 12.45 4.85 -35.60
N GLU A 85 11.98 6.08 -35.71
CA GLU A 85 12.40 7.03 -36.78
C GLU A 85 13.89 7.33 -36.67
N GLU A 86 14.40 7.63 -35.46
CA GLU A 86 15.83 7.89 -35.25
C GLU A 86 16.69 6.67 -35.64
N ARG A 87 16.27 5.46 -35.24
CA ARG A 87 16.99 4.23 -35.64
C ARG A 87 16.95 4.02 -37.17
N ALA A 88 15.85 4.35 -37.84
CA ALA A 88 15.74 4.24 -39.29
C ALA A 88 16.66 5.24 -40.01
N LEU A 89 16.76 6.46 -39.53
CA LEU A 89 17.69 7.48 -40.05
C LEU A 89 19.14 7.02 -39.90
N LEU A 90 19.48 6.48 -38.74
CA LEU A 90 20.79 5.91 -38.50
C LEU A 90 21.10 4.74 -39.46
N SER A 91 20.14 3.91 -39.83
CA SER A 91 20.35 2.76 -40.74
C SER A 91 20.69 3.18 -42.20
N THR A 92 20.49 4.42 -42.58
CA THR A 92 20.80 4.97 -43.89
C THR A 92 22.17 5.64 -43.96
N ASP A 93 22.83 5.87 -42.80
CA ASP A 93 24.15 6.50 -42.73
C ASP A 93 25.24 5.48 -42.37
N SER A 94 26.20 5.28 -43.27
CA SER A 94 27.29 4.30 -43.15
C SER A 94 28.37 4.66 -42.11
N THR A 95 28.28 5.83 -41.49
CA THR A 95 29.23 6.32 -40.46
C THR A 95 28.81 6.02 -39.02
N GLN A 96 27.82 5.13 -38.80
CA GLN A 96 27.20 4.90 -37.49
C GLN A 96 28.15 4.34 -36.45
N THR A 97 28.08 4.97 -35.28
CA THR A 97 28.76 4.48 -34.08
C THR A 97 27.76 3.78 -33.17
N SER A 98 28.21 2.72 -32.46
CA SER A 98 27.48 2.08 -31.36
C SER A 98 26.94 3.11 -30.35
N GLU A 99 27.62 4.23 -30.19
CA GLU A 99 27.26 5.35 -29.32
C GLU A 99 25.92 6.01 -29.67
N SER A 100 25.63 6.17 -30.98
CA SER A 100 24.37 6.77 -31.43
C SER A 100 23.15 5.89 -31.11
N LEU A 101 23.27 4.58 -31.26
CA LEU A 101 22.21 3.63 -30.86
C LEU A 101 22.04 3.58 -29.35
N GLU A 102 23.10 3.63 -28.57
CA GLU A 102 23.05 3.69 -27.12
C GLU A 102 22.39 4.98 -26.63
N PHE A 103 22.69 6.12 -27.27
CA PHE A 103 22.01 7.38 -26.98
C PHE A 103 20.50 7.29 -27.20
N ILE A 104 20.02 6.79 -28.36
CA ILE A 104 18.59 6.66 -28.64
C ILE A 104 17.92 5.77 -27.60
N ASN A 105 18.53 4.64 -27.27
CA ASN A 105 17.97 3.72 -26.26
C ASN A 105 17.92 4.35 -24.87
N THR A 106 18.95 5.07 -24.48
CA THR A 106 19.05 5.75 -23.19
C THR A 106 18.02 6.87 -23.07
N GLU A 107 17.90 7.68 -24.15
CA GLU A 107 16.95 8.79 -24.20
C GLU A 107 15.49 8.29 -24.23
N ALA A 108 15.18 7.26 -25.02
CA ALA A 108 13.86 6.62 -25.00
C ALA A 108 13.51 6.09 -23.59
N ALA A 109 14.45 5.41 -22.95
CA ALA A 109 14.26 4.92 -21.59
C ALA A 109 14.06 6.06 -20.57
N ARG A 110 14.76 7.18 -20.71
CA ARG A 110 14.57 8.38 -19.90
C ARG A 110 13.17 8.96 -20.11
N GLN A 111 12.74 9.15 -21.36
CA GLN A 111 11.41 9.68 -21.69
C GLN A 111 10.29 8.78 -21.22
N HIS A 112 10.44 7.45 -21.29
CA HIS A 112 9.48 6.50 -20.72
C HIS A 112 9.37 6.63 -19.20
N ARG A 113 10.47 6.84 -18.48
CA ARG A 113 10.44 7.12 -17.04
C ARG A 113 9.70 8.42 -16.74
N ASP A 114 10.02 9.51 -17.47
CA ASP A 114 9.33 10.79 -17.30
C ASP A 114 7.82 10.69 -17.58
N ALA A 115 7.42 9.87 -18.55
CA ALA A 115 6.01 9.60 -18.83
C ALA A 115 5.34 8.82 -17.68
N LEU A 116 6.01 7.84 -17.10
CA LEU A 116 5.52 7.10 -15.93
C LEU A 116 5.45 7.98 -14.68
N ASP A 117 6.41 8.87 -14.49
CA ASP A 117 6.41 9.83 -13.36
C ASP A 117 5.26 10.85 -13.49
N SER A 118 4.89 11.22 -14.72
CA SER A 118 3.83 12.19 -14.98
C SER A 118 2.42 11.60 -14.98
N TRP A 119 2.25 10.35 -15.44
CA TRP A 119 0.95 9.74 -15.73
C TRP A 119 0.75 8.36 -15.10
N GLY A 120 1.79 7.77 -14.51
CA GLY A 120 1.74 6.44 -13.87
C GLY A 120 1.17 6.46 -12.46
N THR A 121 1.55 5.45 -11.69
CA THR A 121 1.02 5.24 -10.33
C THR A 121 1.58 6.21 -9.29
N GLU A 122 2.65 6.93 -9.60
CA GLU A 122 3.32 7.89 -8.72
C GLU A 122 3.19 9.35 -9.18
N PHE A 123 2.31 9.63 -10.15
CA PHE A 123 2.08 10.94 -10.77
C PHE A 123 1.88 12.09 -9.75
N TRP A 124 1.35 11.77 -8.59
CA TRP A 124 1.09 12.74 -7.52
C TRP A 124 2.36 13.25 -6.83
N LYS A 125 3.48 12.50 -6.88
CA LYS A 125 4.76 12.89 -6.24
C LYS A 125 5.30 14.22 -6.79
N GLN A 126 5.06 14.50 -8.07
CA GLN A 126 5.49 15.72 -8.73
C GLN A 126 4.45 16.87 -8.66
N ASN A 127 3.26 16.61 -8.14
CA ASN A 127 2.18 17.58 -8.13
C ASN A 127 1.85 18.06 -6.70
N PRO A 128 2.22 19.31 -6.33
CA PRO A 128 1.99 19.83 -4.98
C PRO A 128 0.51 20.09 -4.66
N HIS A 129 -0.40 20.02 -5.65
CA HIS A 129 -1.83 20.17 -5.48
C HIS A 129 -2.55 18.85 -5.21
N ILE A 130 -1.82 17.74 -5.20
CA ILE A 130 -2.34 16.41 -4.94
C ILE A 130 -1.57 15.81 -3.76
N SER A 131 -2.29 15.48 -2.71
CA SER A 131 -1.69 14.81 -1.56
C SER A 131 -1.35 13.35 -1.86
N PRO A 132 -0.37 12.77 -1.17
CA PRO A 132 -0.08 11.34 -1.24
C PRO A 132 -1.32 10.47 -1.07
N LEU A 133 -2.17 10.77 -0.09
CA LEU A 133 -3.38 10.00 0.19
C LEU A 133 -4.40 10.07 -0.95
N ARG A 134 -4.70 11.28 -1.46
CA ARG A 134 -5.61 11.46 -2.61
C ARG A 134 -5.06 10.81 -3.87
N GLY A 135 -3.79 11.05 -4.17
CA GLY A 135 -3.13 10.51 -5.36
C GLY A 135 -3.11 8.98 -5.36
N SER A 136 -2.74 8.38 -4.23
CA SER A 136 -2.70 6.92 -4.10
C SER A 136 -4.08 6.28 -4.23
N LEU A 137 -5.14 6.90 -3.68
CA LEU A 137 -6.51 6.43 -3.87
C LEU A 137 -6.94 6.51 -5.35
N SER A 138 -6.63 7.63 -6.02
CA SER A 138 -7.03 7.84 -7.41
C SER A 138 -6.34 6.89 -8.39
N VAL A 139 -5.20 6.29 -8.04
CA VAL A 139 -4.57 5.22 -8.83
C VAL A 139 -5.53 4.03 -9.00
N TRP A 140 -6.32 3.75 -7.98
CA TRP A 140 -7.27 2.63 -7.93
C TRP A 140 -8.72 3.04 -8.24
N ASN A 141 -8.91 4.23 -8.80
CA ASN A 141 -10.24 4.82 -9.03
C ASN A 141 -11.08 4.94 -7.74
N LEU A 142 -10.40 5.23 -6.63
CA LEU A 142 -11.00 5.45 -5.32
C LEU A 142 -10.83 6.90 -4.90
N THR A 143 -11.70 7.32 -3.99
CA THR A 143 -11.68 8.63 -3.35
C THR A 143 -11.51 8.50 -1.84
N VAL A 144 -11.37 9.60 -1.15
CA VAL A 144 -11.34 9.62 0.32
C VAL A 144 -12.61 9.01 0.94
N ASP A 145 -13.73 9.06 0.23
CA ASP A 145 -15.01 8.50 0.65
C ASP A 145 -15.05 6.96 0.63
N ASP A 146 -14.15 6.34 -0.11
CA ASP A 146 -14.04 4.88 -0.22
C ASP A 146 -13.20 4.24 0.90
N ILE A 147 -12.58 5.04 1.78
CA ILE A 147 -11.90 4.50 2.96
C ILE A 147 -12.96 4.08 3.97
N GLY A 148 -13.13 2.78 4.15
CA GLY A 148 -14.22 2.21 4.94
C GLY A 148 -13.84 1.79 6.37
N VAL A 149 -12.56 1.80 6.71
CA VAL A 149 -12.07 1.45 8.07
C VAL A 149 -10.75 2.17 8.36
N ALA A 150 -10.56 2.56 9.62
CA ALA A 150 -9.26 3.04 10.12
C ALA A 150 -8.79 2.15 11.28
N SER A 151 -7.61 1.54 11.12
CA SER A 151 -6.95 0.82 12.21
C SER A 151 -6.05 1.78 12.96
N PHE A 152 -6.39 2.02 14.21
CA PHE A 152 -5.73 2.98 15.07
C PHE A 152 -4.56 2.36 15.84
N HIS A 153 -3.58 3.19 16.16
CA HIS A 153 -2.59 2.83 17.17
C HIS A 153 -3.28 2.49 18.48
N GLY A 154 -4.27 3.28 18.91
CA GLY A 154 -5.28 2.91 19.89
C GLY A 154 -4.71 2.32 21.17
N THR A 155 -3.95 3.12 21.94
CA THR A 155 -3.28 2.68 23.19
C THR A 155 -4.10 2.90 24.43
N SER A 156 -5.28 3.47 24.31
CA SER A 156 -6.16 3.84 25.43
C SER A 156 -5.49 4.81 26.41
N THR A 157 -4.79 5.79 25.87
CA THR A 157 -4.10 6.82 26.65
C THR A 157 -4.64 8.20 26.34
N LYS A 158 -4.69 9.08 27.36
CA LYS A 158 -5.16 10.47 27.23
C LYS A 158 -4.35 11.29 26.22
N ALA A 159 -3.09 10.93 25.97
CA ALA A 159 -2.25 11.64 25.02
C ALA A 159 -2.44 11.14 23.57
N ASN A 160 -2.58 9.84 23.37
CA ASN A 160 -2.62 9.26 22.03
C ASN A 160 -3.99 9.33 21.37
N ASP A 161 -5.03 8.86 22.06
CA ASP A 161 -6.32 8.61 21.42
C ASP A 161 -6.99 9.90 20.89
N PRO A 162 -7.00 11.03 21.62
CA PRO A 162 -7.50 12.30 21.10
C PRO A 162 -6.64 12.83 19.93
N ASN A 163 -5.31 12.73 20.04
CA ASN A 163 -4.42 13.16 18.96
C ASN A 163 -4.64 12.37 17.68
N GLU A 164 -4.68 11.06 17.77
CA GLU A 164 -4.88 10.16 16.63
C GLU A 164 -6.22 10.41 15.94
N SER A 165 -7.28 10.53 16.72
CA SER A 165 -8.63 10.81 16.24
C SER A 165 -8.71 12.16 15.54
N ARG A 166 -8.13 13.20 16.15
CA ARG A 166 -8.06 14.55 15.59
C ARG A 166 -7.27 14.60 14.29
N ILE A 167 -6.12 13.92 14.22
CA ILE A 167 -5.29 13.86 13.01
C ILE A 167 -6.06 13.23 11.87
N LEU A 168 -6.72 12.09 12.09
CA LEU A 168 -7.54 11.47 11.05
C LEU A 168 -8.68 12.41 10.62
N ASN A 169 -9.41 12.97 11.58
CA ASN A 169 -10.51 13.88 11.30
C ASN A 169 -10.07 15.09 10.46
N LEU A 170 -8.91 15.69 10.78
CA LEU A 170 -8.34 16.80 10.01
C LEU A 170 -7.95 16.41 8.59
N GLN A 171 -7.33 15.23 8.40
CA GLN A 171 -6.99 14.73 7.08
C GLN A 171 -8.25 14.55 6.22
N LEU A 172 -9.28 13.91 6.77
CA LEU A 172 -10.54 13.64 6.08
C LEU A 172 -11.28 14.93 5.72
N SER A 173 -11.34 15.90 6.65
CA SER A 173 -11.93 17.22 6.42
C SER A 173 -11.16 17.99 5.35
N HIS A 174 -9.82 17.99 5.41
CA HIS A 174 -8.98 18.66 4.42
C HIS A 174 -9.14 18.08 3.01
N LEU A 175 -9.33 16.77 2.92
CA LEU A 175 -9.57 16.09 1.63
C LEU A 175 -11.03 16.12 1.19
N ASN A 176 -11.88 16.87 1.87
CA ASN A 176 -13.31 17.03 1.58
C ASN A 176 -14.08 15.69 1.59
N ARG A 177 -13.85 14.86 2.61
CA ARG A 177 -14.69 13.67 2.81
C ARG A 177 -16.14 14.12 3.04
N THR A 178 -17.06 13.43 2.40
CA THR A 178 -18.49 13.74 2.50
C THR A 178 -18.96 13.69 3.96
N ARG A 179 -19.64 14.73 4.43
CA ARG A 179 -20.20 14.78 5.78
C ARG A 179 -21.21 13.64 5.97
N GLY A 180 -21.15 13.02 7.12
CA GLY A 180 -21.99 11.84 7.42
C GLY A 180 -21.45 10.51 6.91
N ASN A 181 -20.47 10.50 6.00
CA ASN A 181 -19.73 9.31 5.63
C ASN A 181 -18.63 9.04 6.67
N VAL A 182 -19.00 8.46 7.81
CA VAL A 182 -18.08 8.22 8.94
C VAL A 182 -17.19 7.00 8.71
N ILE A 183 -15.99 7.01 9.29
CA ILE A 183 -15.07 5.88 9.28
C ILE A 183 -15.10 5.18 10.63
N PRO A 184 -15.40 3.88 10.69
CA PRO A 184 -15.21 3.08 11.88
C PRO A 184 -13.72 2.95 12.24
N ALA A 185 -13.37 3.39 13.46
CA ALA A 185 -12.06 3.23 14.04
C ALA A 185 -11.96 1.90 14.80
N VAL A 186 -10.89 1.15 14.54
CA VAL A 186 -10.61 -0.14 15.19
C VAL A 186 -9.33 -0.04 16.02
N CYS A 187 -9.47 -0.23 17.33
CA CYS A 187 -8.39 -0.20 18.32
C CYS A 187 -8.10 -1.64 18.79
N GLN A 188 -7.50 -2.47 17.96
CA GLN A 188 -7.42 -3.92 18.22
C GLN A 188 -6.46 -4.36 19.32
N LYS A 189 -5.72 -3.43 19.94
CA LYS A 189 -4.78 -3.76 21.04
C LYS A 189 -5.45 -4.36 22.27
N HIS A 190 -6.76 -4.20 22.42
CA HIS A 190 -7.49 -4.94 23.44
C HIS A 190 -7.47 -6.47 23.25
N LEU A 191 -7.25 -6.95 22.02
CA LEU A 191 -7.10 -8.37 21.68
C LEU A 191 -5.63 -8.79 21.63
N THR A 192 -4.78 -7.98 20.98
CA THR A 192 -3.41 -8.36 20.65
C THR A 192 -2.38 -7.93 21.69
N GLY A 193 -2.76 -7.07 22.63
CA GLY A 193 -1.82 -6.31 23.43
C GLY A 193 -1.01 -5.32 22.56
N HIS A 194 0.01 -4.72 23.15
CA HIS A 194 0.94 -3.84 22.44
C HIS A 194 2.30 -4.53 22.27
N PRO A 195 2.53 -5.29 21.21
CA PRO A 195 3.76 -6.06 21.02
C PRO A 195 4.96 -5.22 20.57
N LYS A 196 4.88 -3.88 20.65
CA LYS A 196 5.92 -2.92 20.25
C LYS A 196 6.18 -2.98 18.73
N GLY A 197 7.34 -3.50 18.30
CA GLY A 197 7.73 -3.57 16.89
C GLY A 197 6.67 -4.19 15.97
N PRO A 198 6.15 -5.38 16.23
CA PRO A 198 5.17 -6.03 15.36
C PRO A 198 3.72 -5.51 15.49
N ALA A 199 3.48 -4.43 16.26
CA ALA A 199 2.11 -3.91 16.44
C ALA A 199 1.41 -3.59 15.12
N SER A 200 2.11 -2.94 14.19
CA SER A 200 1.57 -2.59 12.88
C SER A 200 1.28 -3.83 12.02
N MET A 201 2.03 -4.93 12.17
CA MET A 201 1.77 -6.19 11.46
C MET A 201 0.44 -6.82 11.90
N TRP A 202 0.13 -6.77 13.20
CA TRP A 202 -1.16 -7.20 13.72
C TRP A 202 -2.31 -6.30 13.25
N MET A 203 -2.08 -4.98 13.23
CA MET A 203 -3.05 -4.02 12.72
C MET A 203 -3.32 -4.25 11.22
N LEU A 204 -2.27 -4.46 10.43
CA LEU A 204 -2.39 -4.79 9.01
C LEU A 204 -3.20 -6.10 8.80
N ASN A 205 -2.90 -7.15 9.57
CA ASN A 205 -3.67 -8.39 9.51
C ASN A 205 -5.16 -8.15 9.77
N GLY A 206 -5.50 -7.34 10.79
CA GLY A 206 -6.89 -6.97 11.07
C GLY A 206 -7.57 -6.23 9.91
N VAL A 207 -6.87 -5.29 9.28
CA VAL A 207 -7.39 -4.59 8.09
C VAL A 207 -7.58 -5.55 6.92
N LEU A 208 -6.62 -6.43 6.64
CA LEU A 208 -6.74 -7.42 5.56
C LEU A 208 -7.93 -8.37 5.76
N GLN A 209 -8.20 -8.78 7.00
CA GLN A 209 -9.38 -9.58 7.33
C GLN A 209 -10.67 -8.78 7.13
N THR A 210 -10.68 -7.50 7.51
CA THR A 210 -11.81 -6.59 7.31
C THR A 210 -12.10 -6.38 5.82
N LEU A 211 -11.08 -6.11 5.02
CA LEU A 211 -11.21 -5.99 3.56
C LEU A 211 -11.83 -7.26 2.96
N ARG A 212 -11.29 -8.42 3.33
CA ARG A 212 -11.74 -9.72 2.79
C ARG A 212 -13.17 -10.10 3.20
N SER A 213 -13.56 -9.82 4.45
CA SER A 213 -14.83 -10.30 5.01
C SER A 213 -15.96 -9.29 4.98
N GLY A 214 -15.65 -7.99 4.80
CA GLY A 214 -16.61 -6.91 4.99
C GLY A 214 -17.06 -6.72 6.46
N VAL A 215 -16.42 -7.43 7.41
CA VAL A 215 -16.76 -7.33 8.82
C VAL A 215 -15.74 -6.44 9.53
N ILE A 216 -16.21 -5.34 10.10
CA ILE A 216 -15.42 -4.43 10.91
C ILE A 216 -15.61 -4.83 12.37
N PRO A 217 -14.56 -5.22 13.11
CA PRO A 217 -14.69 -5.62 14.49
C PRO A 217 -15.06 -4.44 15.39
N GLY A 218 -15.80 -4.71 16.46
CA GLY A 218 -16.09 -3.72 17.49
C GLY A 218 -14.90 -3.53 18.45
N ASN A 219 -14.88 -2.39 19.12
CA ASN A 219 -13.94 -2.09 20.19
C ASN A 219 -14.56 -2.49 21.53
N LYS A 220 -13.92 -3.37 22.27
CA LYS A 220 -14.49 -3.97 23.47
C LYS A 220 -14.91 -2.95 24.54
N ASN A 221 -14.20 -1.82 24.66
CA ASN A 221 -14.42 -0.80 25.68
C ASN A 221 -14.99 0.50 25.12
N ALA A 222 -15.72 0.44 24.00
CA ALA A 222 -16.30 1.61 23.33
C ALA A 222 -17.79 1.80 23.62
N ASP A 223 -18.27 1.26 24.72
CA ASP A 223 -19.62 1.50 25.25
C ASP A 223 -19.77 2.88 25.90
N ASN A 224 -18.67 3.46 26.38
CA ASN A 224 -18.58 4.81 26.91
C ASN A 224 -17.34 5.55 26.38
N ILE A 225 -17.53 6.32 25.33
CA ILE A 225 -16.44 7.02 24.62
C ILE A 225 -16.21 8.39 25.27
N ASP A 226 -14.94 8.77 25.44
CA ASP A 226 -14.53 10.08 25.91
C ASP A 226 -15.15 11.20 25.06
N GLN A 227 -15.53 12.30 25.72
CA GLN A 227 -16.20 13.42 25.07
C GLN A 227 -15.34 14.04 23.95
N GLU A 228 -14.02 14.14 24.13
CA GLU A 228 -13.11 14.69 23.14
C GLU A 228 -13.10 13.88 21.81
N LEU A 229 -13.36 12.57 21.88
CA LEU A 229 -13.42 11.73 20.69
C LEU A 229 -14.74 11.92 19.91
N LYS A 230 -15.81 12.34 20.59
CA LYS A 230 -17.12 12.62 19.96
C LYS A 230 -17.12 13.88 19.11
N GLU A 231 -16.13 14.75 19.27
CA GLU A 231 -15.98 15.96 18.46
C GLU A 231 -15.44 15.66 17.03
N CYS A 232 -14.97 14.45 16.78
CA CYS A 232 -14.45 14.04 15.48
C CYS A 232 -15.59 13.66 14.54
N GLU A 233 -15.96 14.59 13.64
CA GLU A 233 -17.10 14.45 12.72
C GLU A 233 -17.05 13.22 11.81
N HIS A 234 -15.84 12.80 11.40
CA HIS A 234 -15.65 11.72 10.43
C HIS A 234 -15.32 10.36 11.06
N VAL A 235 -15.24 10.25 12.40
CA VAL A 235 -14.76 9.05 13.07
C VAL A 235 -15.81 8.53 14.04
N VAL A 236 -16.04 7.21 13.99
CA VAL A 236 -16.89 6.53 14.98
C VAL A 236 -16.16 5.32 15.57
N PHE A 237 -16.43 5.02 16.83
CA PHE A 237 -15.86 3.90 17.57
C PHE A 237 -16.96 2.86 17.85
N PRO A 238 -17.16 1.87 16.95
CA PRO A 238 -18.19 0.87 17.17
C PRO A 238 -17.85 -0.02 18.39
N SER A 239 -18.81 -0.26 19.27
CA SER A 239 -18.68 -1.22 20.39
C SER A 239 -18.99 -2.65 19.96
N ARG A 240 -19.67 -2.83 18.83
CA ARG A 240 -20.03 -4.13 18.25
C ARG A 240 -19.53 -4.25 16.82
N ALA A 241 -19.38 -5.48 16.36
CA ALA A 241 -19.01 -5.74 14.99
C ALA A 241 -20.07 -5.22 14.00
N LEU A 242 -19.60 -4.57 12.93
CA LEU A 242 -20.42 -4.07 11.84
C LEU A 242 -20.24 -4.96 10.62
N ARG A 243 -21.33 -5.39 10.01
CA ARG A 243 -21.31 -6.04 8.71
C ARG A 243 -21.59 -5.02 7.63
N THR A 244 -20.72 -4.97 6.64
CA THR A 244 -20.83 -4.05 5.50
C THR A 244 -20.98 -4.86 4.21
N PRO A 245 -21.47 -4.25 3.11
CA PRO A 245 -21.50 -4.92 1.81
C PRO A 245 -20.09 -5.13 1.22
N GLY A 246 -19.06 -4.54 1.81
CA GLY A 246 -17.65 -4.63 1.43
C GLY A 246 -16.88 -3.39 1.85
N VAL A 247 -15.58 -3.53 2.07
CA VAL A 247 -14.66 -2.44 2.40
C VAL A 247 -13.64 -2.32 1.29
N LYS A 248 -13.58 -1.18 0.60
CA LYS A 248 -12.69 -0.97 -0.54
C LYS A 248 -11.27 -0.60 -0.14
N ALA A 249 -11.13 0.19 0.93
CA ALA A 249 -9.84 0.64 1.44
C ALA A 249 -9.85 0.77 2.97
N GLY A 250 -8.70 0.51 3.56
CA GLY A 250 -8.44 0.69 4.99
C GLY A 250 -7.19 1.53 5.22
N LEU A 251 -7.23 2.36 6.24
CA LEU A 251 -6.13 3.23 6.64
C LEU A 251 -5.57 2.78 7.99
N LEU A 252 -4.26 2.56 8.07
CA LEU A 252 -3.57 2.25 9.31
C LEU A 252 -2.78 3.45 9.77
N LYS A 253 -2.82 3.73 11.06
CA LYS A 253 -1.99 4.76 11.70
C LYS A 253 -1.25 4.18 12.88
N SER A 254 0.00 4.60 13.06
CA SER A 254 0.79 4.23 14.22
C SER A 254 1.66 5.40 14.67
N PHE A 255 1.72 5.60 15.99
CA PHE A 255 2.49 6.66 16.61
C PHE A 255 3.49 6.05 17.57
N GLY A 256 4.77 6.32 17.36
CA GLY A 256 5.86 5.79 18.15
C GLY A 256 6.47 6.81 19.09
N PHE A 257 7.24 6.32 20.07
CA PHE A 257 8.14 7.17 20.84
C PHE A 257 9.20 7.77 19.91
N GLY A 258 9.66 8.97 20.21
CA GLY A 258 10.63 9.69 19.38
C GLY A 258 9.98 10.51 18.27
N GLN A 259 8.68 10.77 18.38
CA GLN A 259 7.93 11.69 17.51
C GLN A 259 7.79 11.20 16.06
N VAL A 260 7.77 9.91 15.84
CA VAL A 260 7.54 9.32 14.52
C VAL A 260 6.11 8.81 14.40
N GLY A 261 5.37 9.36 13.45
CA GLY A 261 4.10 8.83 12.99
C GLY A 261 4.26 8.04 11.69
N ALA A 262 3.48 7.00 11.53
CA ALA A 262 3.40 6.21 10.30
C ALA A 262 1.96 6.07 9.84
N GLU A 263 1.78 6.02 8.53
CA GLU A 263 0.49 5.81 7.89
C GLU A 263 0.63 4.84 6.73
N CYS A 264 -0.35 3.96 6.57
CA CYS A 264 -0.39 3.00 5.47
C CYS A 264 -1.83 2.90 4.94
N LEU A 265 -1.99 3.10 3.63
CA LEU A 265 -3.24 2.86 2.92
C LEU A 265 -3.20 1.50 2.25
N VAL A 266 -4.20 0.67 2.54
CA VAL A 266 -4.35 -0.66 1.93
C VAL A 266 -5.69 -0.70 1.19
N VAL A 267 -5.67 -1.11 -0.06
CA VAL A 267 -6.88 -1.28 -0.86
C VAL A 267 -7.21 -2.76 -1.07
N HIS A 268 -8.49 -3.05 -1.34
CA HIS A 268 -8.97 -4.39 -1.56
C HIS A 268 -8.25 -5.08 -2.73
N ALA A 269 -8.03 -6.39 -2.64
CA ALA A 269 -7.35 -7.16 -3.67
C ALA A 269 -8.01 -7.04 -5.05
N ASP A 270 -9.33 -6.88 -5.10
CA ASP A 270 -10.09 -6.73 -6.35
C ASP A 270 -9.67 -5.49 -7.15
N CYS A 271 -9.12 -4.46 -6.50
CA CYS A 271 -8.55 -3.31 -7.21
C CYS A 271 -7.40 -3.73 -8.14
N LEU A 272 -6.56 -4.67 -7.71
CA LEU A 272 -5.50 -5.23 -8.54
C LEU A 272 -6.04 -6.26 -9.53
N LEU A 273 -6.90 -7.16 -9.09
CA LEU A 273 -7.41 -8.22 -9.95
C LEU A 273 -8.31 -7.67 -11.07
N GLY A 274 -9.03 -6.58 -10.82
CA GLY A 274 -9.91 -5.93 -11.80
C GLY A 274 -9.18 -5.20 -12.94
N VAL A 275 -7.85 -5.02 -12.87
CA VAL A 275 -7.08 -4.43 -13.98
C VAL A 275 -6.44 -5.48 -14.89
N LEU A 276 -6.55 -6.77 -14.54
CA LEU A 276 -6.06 -7.86 -15.36
C LEU A 276 -7.01 -8.13 -16.53
N SER A 277 -6.44 -8.57 -17.66
CA SER A 277 -7.26 -9.12 -18.73
C SER A 277 -7.93 -10.43 -18.29
N GLU A 278 -9.00 -10.84 -18.97
CA GLU A 278 -9.68 -12.11 -18.67
C GLU A 278 -8.72 -13.30 -18.73
N GLN A 279 -7.81 -13.31 -19.71
CA GLN A 279 -6.79 -14.34 -19.84
C GLN A 279 -5.85 -14.35 -18.62
N GLN A 280 -5.28 -13.19 -18.26
CA GLN A 280 -4.38 -13.07 -17.10
C GLN A 280 -5.07 -13.49 -15.80
N LEU A 281 -6.33 -13.08 -15.62
CA LEU A 281 -7.11 -13.43 -14.43
C LEU A 281 -7.38 -14.95 -14.38
N SER A 282 -7.69 -15.56 -15.50
CA SER A 282 -7.92 -17.02 -15.61
C SER A 282 -6.63 -17.79 -15.28
N GLU A 283 -5.51 -17.38 -15.85
CA GLU A 283 -4.20 -17.99 -15.58
C GLU A 283 -3.80 -17.86 -14.10
N TYR A 284 -3.98 -16.67 -13.54
CA TYR A 284 -3.73 -16.43 -12.12
C TYR A 284 -4.59 -17.34 -11.24
N ARG A 285 -5.91 -17.40 -11.48
CA ARG A 285 -6.83 -18.25 -10.72
C ARG A 285 -6.45 -19.73 -10.79
N GLY A 286 -6.06 -20.22 -11.96
CA GLY A 286 -5.60 -21.60 -12.13
C GLY A 286 -4.32 -21.92 -11.34
N LYS A 287 -3.38 -20.96 -11.27
CA LYS A 287 -2.17 -21.09 -10.44
C LYS A 287 -2.49 -21.03 -8.94
N LEU A 288 -3.36 -20.11 -8.54
CA LEU A 288 -3.81 -19.93 -7.17
C LEU A 288 -4.49 -21.21 -6.66
N GLU A 289 -5.42 -21.77 -7.40
CA GLU A 289 -6.11 -23.01 -7.02
C GLU A 289 -5.14 -24.18 -6.80
N LYS A 290 -4.14 -24.34 -7.69
CA LYS A 290 -3.10 -25.37 -7.53
C LYS A 290 -2.32 -25.18 -6.24
N ARG A 291 -2.01 -23.91 -5.84
CA ARG A 291 -1.32 -23.60 -4.59
C ARG A 291 -2.20 -23.86 -3.37
N GLU A 292 -3.43 -23.46 -3.41
CA GLU A 292 -4.38 -23.69 -2.31
C GLU A 292 -4.60 -25.19 -2.06
N ARG A 293 -4.74 -25.99 -3.12
CA ARG A 293 -4.82 -27.45 -3.00
C ARG A 293 -3.55 -28.06 -2.36
N ARG A 294 -2.34 -27.53 -2.71
CA ARG A 294 -1.08 -27.96 -2.08
C ARG A 294 -1.00 -27.56 -0.62
N ALA A 295 -1.37 -26.33 -0.29
CA ALA A 295 -1.40 -25.82 1.07
C ALA A 295 -2.39 -26.62 1.93
N TYR A 296 -3.61 -26.86 1.41
CA TYR A 296 -4.59 -27.70 2.10
C TYR A 296 -4.08 -29.09 2.39
N ARG A 297 -3.45 -29.77 1.40
CA ARG A 297 -2.85 -31.09 1.57
C ARG A 297 -1.74 -31.06 2.63
N TYR A 298 -0.87 -30.06 2.60
CA TYR A 298 0.18 -29.90 3.60
C TYR A 298 -0.40 -29.78 5.02
N TRP A 299 -1.38 -28.90 5.20
CA TRP A 299 -2.05 -28.73 6.49
C TRP A 299 -2.77 -30.00 6.95
N HIS A 300 -3.48 -30.66 6.06
CA HIS A 300 -4.14 -31.93 6.36
C HIS A 300 -3.13 -32.96 6.86
N ASN A 301 -2.04 -33.16 6.14
CA ASN A 301 -0.99 -34.12 6.52
C ASN A 301 -0.31 -33.75 7.86
N THR A 302 -0.17 -32.43 8.12
CA THR A 302 0.38 -31.96 9.40
C THR A 302 -0.60 -32.22 10.56
N LEU A 303 -1.87 -31.93 10.39
CA LEU A 303 -2.89 -32.15 11.41
C LEU A 303 -3.14 -33.66 11.69
N THR A 304 -2.96 -34.49 10.69
CA THR A 304 -3.11 -35.95 10.82
C THR A 304 -1.81 -36.65 11.27
N GLY A 305 -0.75 -35.89 11.55
CA GLY A 305 0.52 -36.42 12.04
C GLY A 305 1.41 -37.07 10.97
N VAL A 306 1.05 -36.99 9.68
CA VAL A 306 1.88 -37.50 8.56
C VAL A 306 3.17 -36.67 8.43
N HIS A 307 3.11 -35.37 8.74
CA HIS A 307 4.26 -34.49 8.79
C HIS A 307 4.36 -33.81 10.18
N PRO A 308 5.59 -33.60 10.69
CA PRO A 308 5.77 -32.89 11.94
C PRO A 308 5.32 -31.43 11.79
N PHE A 309 4.68 -30.88 12.84
CA PHE A 309 4.20 -29.51 12.86
C PHE A 309 5.34 -28.48 12.76
N VAL A 310 6.49 -28.83 13.33
CA VAL A 310 7.72 -28.04 13.26
C VAL A 310 8.79 -28.88 12.60
N GLN A 311 9.32 -28.39 11.49
CA GLN A 311 10.48 -28.98 10.83
C GLN A 311 11.73 -28.21 11.29
N VAL A 312 12.54 -28.87 12.10
CA VAL A 312 13.82 -28.33 12.55
C VAL A 312 14.88 -28.73 11.52
N LYS A 313 15.50 -27.76 10.89
CA LYS A 313 16.66 -27.95 10.05
C LYS A 313 17.91 -27.98 10.92
N THR A 314 18.67 -29.01 10.86
CA THR A 314 19.91 -29.22 11.64
C THR A 314 21.13 -28.66 10.92
N SER A 315 21.00 -28.31 9.64
CA SER A 315 22.05 -27.67 8.86
C SER A 315 21.49 -26.42 8.13
N PRO A 316 22.29 -25.38 7.91
CA PRO A 316 21.90 -24.24 7.10
C PRO A 316 21.47 -24.69 5.69
N PRO A 317 20.42 -24.08 5.08
CA PRO A 317 19.98 -24.46 3.74
C PRO A 317 20.94 -24.02 2.62
N TYR A 318 21.94 -23.24 2.96
CA TYR A 318 22.94 -22.69 2.03
C TYR A 318 24.34 -23.15 2.40
N ALA A 319 25.21 -23.34 1.42
CA ALA A 319 26.64 -23.55 1.67
C ALA A 319 27.21 -22.32 2.40
N SER A 320 28.21 -22.51 3.26
CA SER A 320 28.81 -21.45 4.07
C SER A 320 29.29 -20.27 3.22
N SER A 321 29.92 -20.55 2.06
CA SER A 321 30.36 -19.53 1.11
C SER A 321 29.21 -18.68 0.53
N SER A 322 28.06 -19.30 0.29
CA SER A 322 26.86 -18.59 -0.20
C SER A 322 26.23 -17.72 0.89
N SER A 323 26.28 -18.19 2.15
CA SER A 323 25.77 -17.41 3.29
C SER A 323 26.63 -16.18 3.53
N GLU A 324 27.96 -16.31 3.48
CA GLU A 324 28.86 -15.16 3.67
C GLU A 324 28.69 -14.10 2.58
N SER A 325 28.61 -14.50 1.32
CA SER A 325 28.40 -13.55 0.21
C SER A 325 27.04 -12.86 0.31
N THR A 326 26.00 -13.53 0.81
CA THR A 326 24.66 -12.95 0.95
C THR A 326 24.56 -11.95 2.10
N TYR A 327 25.18 -12.26 3.25
CA TYR A 327 25.07 -11.43 4.44
C TYR A 327 26.06 -10.28 4.50
N LEU A 328 27.20 -10.42 3.85
CA LEU A 328 28.29 -9.44 3.92
C LEU A 328 28.37 -8.52 2.68
N ASP A 329 27.69 -8.85 1.60
CA ASP A 329 27.67 -8.02 0.40
C ASP A 329 26.54 -6.98 0.49
N PRO A 330 26.86 -5.67 0.68
CA PRO A 330 25.86 -4.61 0.73
C PRO A 330 25.14 -4.39 -0.61
N HIS A 331 25.68 -4.90 -1.70
CA HIS A 331 25.13 -4.80 -3.06
C HIS A 331 24.40 -6.08 -3.50
N PHE A 332 24.33 -7.08 -2.63
CA PHE A 332 23.66 -8.34 -2.96
C PHE A 332 22.26 -8.11 -3.52
N ARG A 333 22.00 -8.73 -4.65
CA ARG A 333 20.69 -8.78 -5.28
C ARG A 333 20.41 -10.22 -5.67
N LEU A 334 19.20 -10.69 -5.40
CA LEU A 334 18.77 -11.99 -5.90
C LEU A 334 18.85 -11.98 -7.44
N PRO A 335 19.50 -12.95 -8.07
CA PRO A 335 19.50 -13.05 -9.51
C PRO A 335 18.05 -13.14 -9.98
N LYS A 336 17.72 -12.43 -11.07
CA LYS A 336 16.43 -12.60 -11.74
C LYS A 336 16.33 -14.07 -12.15
N MET A 337 15.44 -14.83 -11.54
CA MET A 337 15.08 -16.14 -12.05
C MET A 337 14.26 -15.89 -13.31
N TYR A 338 14.86 -16.18 -14.45
CA TYR A 338 14.20 -16.18 -15.75
C TYR A 338 13.21 -17.35 -15.85
#